data_73b31b973d34025a3e369c6d381c03e1
#
_entry.id   73b31b973d34025a3e369c6d381c03e1
#
_cell.length_a   1.000
_cell.length_b   1.000
_cell.length_c   1.000
_cell.angle_alpha   90.00
_cell.angle_beta   90.00
_cell.angle_gamma   90.00
#
_symmetry.space_group_name_H-M   'P 1'
#
loop_
_entity.id
_entity.type
_entity.pdbx_description
1 polymer ?
#
loop_
_entity_poly.entity_id
_entity_poly.type
_entity_poly.pdbx_seq_one_letter_code
_entity_poly.pdbx_strand_id
1 'polypeptide(L)'
;QGDIFRYPDLGDALDRYGADGAAALCSGEVPRQIEEYVVSRGGTLSAADFDAYEPIVREPVGASYRGRQLLTNPPPSAGGILVAYSLALLERMDGSGPVEIAAAMKAANEARDDEFAASLGQDGFARRFLNDRLGSTTHLAAIDSDGLCASVTCSNGTGSGMVVPGTGFHLNNMLGEEDLNPRGFHQSEPGERISSMMSPTLILEDGLVRAGLGSAGSNRIRSAVLQTTLNLLAGVDPQSAVDAPRIHLEAGLLQAEPGVEEAALARIEATGQEVFRWNQRNLFFGGVQIVTRDPDTGRLDGAGDPRRGGAVAYG
;
A
#
# COMPACT_ATOMS: atom_id res chain seq x y z
N GLN A 1 -8.19 15.53 -23.13
CA GLN A 1 -7.16 15.91 -22.14
C GLN A 1 -7.17 17.43 -21.99
N GLY A 2 -7.20 17.97 -20.77
CA GLY A 2 -7.29 19.39 -20.48
C GLY A 2 -8.68 19.88 -20.10
N ASP A 3 -9.71 19.03 -20.12
CA ASP A 3 -11.05 19.38 -19.67
C ASP A 3 -11.09 19.49 -18.13
N ILE A 4 -11.88 20.45 -17.65
CA ILE A 4 -12.10 20.63 -16.21
C ILE A 4 -13.17 19.65 -15.76
N PHE A 5 -12.77 18.72 -14.91
CA PHE A 5 -13.69 17.80 -14.26
C PHE A 5 -14.27 18.44 -12.98
N ARG A 6 -15.59 18.34 -12.77
CA ARG A 6 -16.28 18.94 -11.63
C ARG A 6 -17.21 17.95 -10.98
N TYR A 7 -17.17 17.90 -9.66
CA TYR A 7 -18.05 17.11 -8.80
C TYR A 7 -18.80 18.04 -7.80
N PRO A 8 -19.86 18.72 -8.22
CA PRO A 8 -20.57 19.62 -7.30
C PRO A 8 -21.15 18.90 -6.09
N ASP A 9 -21.80 17.74 -6.29
CA ASP A 9 -22.39 16.95 -5.20
C ASP A 9 -21.34 16.51 -4.15
N LEU A 10 -20.11 16.22 -4.59
CA LEU A 10 -19.01 15.88 -3.68
C LEU A 10 -18.57 17.11 -2.86
N GLY A 11 -18.61 18.31 -3.45
CA GLY A 11 -18.36 19.57 -2.73
C GLY A 11 -19.32 19.73 -1.56
N ASP A 12 -20.62 19.57 -1.81
CA ASP A 12 -21.65 19.64 -0.77
C ASP A 12 -21.50 18.58 0.31
N ALA A 13 -21.07 17.36 -0.05
CA ALA A 13 -20.80 16.29 0.90
C ALA A 13 -19.57 16.59 1.76
N LEU A 14 -18.52 17.18 1.20
CA LEU A 14 -17.33 17.61 1.93
C LEU A 14 -17.58 18.78 2.87
N ASP A 15 -18.42 19.73 2.46
CA ASP A 15 -18.84 20.85 3.33
C ASP A 15 -19.61 20.33 4.55
N ARG A 16 -20.52 19.36 4.36
CA ARG A 16 -21.21 18.67 5.47
C ARG A 16 -20.21 17.92 6.37
N TYR A 17 -19.26 17.20 5.79
CA TYR A 17 -18.21 16.53 6.55
C TYR A 17 -17.38 17.53 7.37
N GLY A 18 -17.05 18.69 6.78
CA GLY A 18 -16.33 19.75 7.49
C GLY A 18 -17.11 20.33 8.69
N ALA A 19 -18.44 20.40 8.58
CA ALA A 19 -19.32 20.91 9.65
C ALA A 19 -19.60 19.86 10.74
N ASP A 20 -19.92 18.64 10.36
CA ASP A 20 -20.50 17.60 11.23
C ASP A 20 -19.54 16.40 11.48
N GLY A 21 -18.36 16.42 10.86
CA GLY A 21 -17.38 15.34 10.98
C GLY A 21 -17.84 14.03 10.33
N ALA A 22 -17.31 12.91 10.79
CA ALA A 22 -17.60 11.58 10.25
C ALA A 22 -19.08 11.19 10.34
N ALA A 23 -19.83 11.74 11.29
CA ALA A 23 -21.26 11.47 11.45
C ALA A 23 -22.07 11.83 10.19
N ALA A 24 -21.67 12.88 9.46
CA ALA A 24 -22.31 13.27 8.19
C ALA A 24 -22.24 12.20 7.09
N LEU A 25 -21.25 11.30 7.16
CA LEU A 25 -20.99 10.26 6.19
C LEU A 25 -21.40 8.86 6.66
N CYS A 26 -21.43 8.64 7.98
CA CYS A 26 -21.71 7.33 8.58
C CYS A 26 -23.18 7.18 9.00
N SER A 27 -23.93 8.28 9.14
CA SER A 27 -25.33 8.27 9.54
C SER A 27 -26.17 9.28 8.74
N GLY A 28 -27.50 9.14 8.80
CA GLY A 28 -28.41 10.10 8.21
C GLY A 28 -28.69 9.89 6.72
N GLU A 29 -28.65 10.97 5.93
CA GLU A 29 -29.14 10.97 4.55
C GLU A 29 -28.18 10.28 3.56
N VAL A 30 -26.89 10.53 3.68
CA VAL A 30 -25.88 10.00 2.75
C VAL A 30 -25.87 8.46 2.71
N PRO A 31 -25.77 7.74 3.85
CA PRO A 31 -25.87 6.28 3.86
C PRO A 31 -27.17 5.74 3.26
N ARG A 32 -28.30 6.40 3.49
CA ARG A 32 -29.59 5.99 2.92
C ARG A 32 -29.64 6.14 1.40
N GLN A 33 -29.10 7.24 0.87
CA GLN A 33 -28.99 7.43 -0.58
C GLN A 33 -28.10 6.37 -1.22
N ILE A 34 -27.00 6.01 -0.55
CA ILE A 34 -26.09 4.94 -1.01
C ILE A 34 -26.81 3.58 -0.95
N GLU A 35 -27.51 3.27 0.14
CA GLU A 35 -28.30 2.04 0.28
C GLU A 35 -29.35 1.92 -0.84
N GLU A 36 -30.19 2.94 -1.03
CA GLU A 36 -31.21 2.95 -2.07
C GLU A 36 -30.60 2.72 -3.46
N TYR A 37 -29.52 3.41 -3.75
CA TYR A 37 -28.82 3.27 -5.03
C TYR A 37 -28.25 1.87 -5.25
N VAL A 38 -27.62 1.29 -4.23
CA VAL A 38 -26.96 -0.03 -4.28
C VAL A 38 -28.02 -1.14 -4.33
N VAL A 39 -29.04 -1.08 -3.47
CA VAL A 39 -30.11 -2.11 -3.40
C VAL A 39 -30.93 -2.11 -4.69
N SER A 40 -31.24 -0.95 -5.27
CA SER A 40 -31.97 -0.87 -6.56
C SER A 40 -31.21 -1.53 -7.73
N ARG A 41 -29.93 -1.86 -7.54
CA ARG A 41 -29.06 -2.54 -8.51
C ARG A 41 -28.66 -3.96 -8.11
N GLY A 42 -29.33 -4.50 -7.08
CA GLY A 42 -29.11 -5.88 -6.60
C GLY A 42 -27.93 -6.04 -5.62
N GLY A 43 -27.37 -4.92 -5.12
CA GLY A 43 -26.37 -4.96 -4.06
C GLY A 43 -27.00 -5.10 -2.68
N THR A 44 -26.16 -5.32 -1.65
CA THR A 44 -26.60 -5.65 -0.28
C THR A 44 -26.12 -4.67 0.78
N LEU A 45 -25.36 -3.62 0.40
CA LEU A 45 -24.87 -2.60 1.33
C LEU A 45 -26.05 -1.79 1.90
N SER A 46 -26.12 -1.67 3.21
CA SER A 46 -27.20 -0.97 3.93
C SER A 46 -26.69 0.23 4.74
N ALA A 47 -27.57 1.15 5.11
CA ALA A 47 -27.26 2.24 6.02
C ALA A 47 -26.79 1.74 7.40
N ALA A 48 -27.26 0.57 7.84
CA ALA A 48 -26.83 -0.06 9.08
C ALA A 48 -25.34 -0.47 9.04
N ASP A 49 -24.81 -0.82 7.87
CA ASP A 49 -23.38 -1.17 7.73
C ASP A 49 -22.48 0.07 7.97
N PHE A 50 -22.96 1.26 7.57
CA PHE A 50 -22.28 2.52 7.84
C PHE A 50 -22.33 2.90 9.32
N ASP A 51 -23.49 2.74 9.97
CA ASP A 51 -23.70 3.06 11.38
C ASP A 51 -22.91 2.11 12.29
N ALA A 52 -22.79 0.85 11.90
CA ALA A 52 -22.02 -0.17 12.61
C ALA A 52 -20.50 -0.10 12.36
N TYR A 53 -20.03 0.76 11.45
CA TYR A 53 -18.62 0.83 11.13
C TYR A 53 -17.82 1.51 12.23
N GLU A 54 -16.83 0.81 12.79
CA GLU A 54 -15.87 1.34 13.74
C GLU A 54 -14.43 1.17 13.26
N PRO A 55 -13.56 2.19 13.42
CA PRO A 55 -12.14 2.04 13.17
C PRO A 55 -11.53 1.12 14.23
N ILE A 56 -10.63 0.23 13.81
CA ILE A 56 -9.94 -0.71 14.70
C ILE A 56 -8.49 -0.24 14.88
N VAL A 57 -8.10 0.00 16.12
CA VAL A 57 -6.70 0.25 16.50
C VAL A 57 -5.96 -1.09 16.60
N ARG A 58 -4.81 -1.20 15.97
CA ARG A 58 -3.97 -2.41 15.96
C ARG A 58 -2.52 -2.08 16.21
N GLU A 59 -1.81 -3.02 16.85
CA GLU A 59 -0.36 -2.94 16.97
C GLU A 59 0.30 -3.16 15.60
N PRO A 60 1.27 -2.33 15.20
CA PRO A 60 1.97 -2.48 13.94
C PRO A 60 2.82 -3.76 13.90
N VAL A 61 3.08 -4.25 12.70
CA VAL A 61 4.08 -5.29 12.47
C VAL A 61 5.46 -4.65 12.40
N GLY A 62 6.40 -5.18 13.18
CA GLY A 62 7.79 -4.73 13.20
C GLY A 62 8.73 -5.66 12.44
N ALA A 63 9.69 -5.07 11.71
CA ALA A 63 10.85 -5.75 11.15
C ALA A 63 12.12 -4.97 11.47
N SER A 64 13.26 -5.66 11.53
CA SER A 64 14.57 -5.02 11.68
C SER A 64 15.39 -5.28 10.41
N TYR A 65 16.10 -4.25 9.95
CA TYR A 65 17.02 -4.36 8.84
C TYR A 65 18.20 -3.41 9.03
N ARG A 66 19.42 -3.95 9.07
CA ARG A 66 20.67 -3.22 9.27
C ARG A 66 20.63 -2.23 10.46
N GLY A 67 20.11 -2.72 11.59
CA GLY A 67 20.02 -1.95 12.84
C GLY A 67 18.90 -0.91 12.90
N ARG A 68 18.08 -0.76 11.85
CA ARG A 68 16.90 0.11 11.85
C ARG A 68 15.63 -0.69 12.02
N GLN A 69 14.62 -0.08 12.65
CA GLN A 69 13.30 -0.68 12.83
C GLN A 69 12.33 -0.16 11.76
N LEU A 70 11.61 -1.06 11.15
CA LEU A 70 10.42 -0.75 10.35
C LEU A 70 9.17 -1.10 11.13
N LEU A 71 8.18 -0.22 11.08
CA LEU A 71 6.82 -0.47 11.53
C LEU A 71 5.89 -0.36 10.33
N THR A 72 5.04 -1.35 10.14
CA THR A 72 4.13 -1.40 8.99
C THR A 72 2.78 -2.00 9.36
N ASN A 73 1.85 -2.00 8.41
CA ASN A 73 0.46 -2.35 8.65
C ASN A 73 0.29 -3.83 9.05
N PRO A 74 -0.47 -4.11 10.13
CA PRO A 74 -0.74 -5.48 10.58
C PRO A 74 -1.88 -6.15 9.81
N PRO A 75 -2.17 -7.43 10.06
CA PRO A 75 -3.37 -8.10 9.54
C PRO A 75 -4.68 -7.31 9.78
N PRO A 76 -5.68 -7.44 8.89
CA PRO A 76 -5.75 -8.31 7.73
C PRO A 76 -5.02 -7.75 6.50
N SER A 77 -4.33 -6.61 6.64
CA SER A 77 -3.43 -6.18 5.58
C SER A 77 -2.24 -7.12 5.52
N ALA A 78 -2.07 -7.74 4.41
CA ALA A 78 -0.98 -8.64 4.16
C ALA A 78 0.30 -7.94 3.66
N GLY A 79 0.29 -6.63 3.18
CA GLY A 79 1.43 -5.91 2.59
C GLY A 79 2.55 -5.58 3.50
N GLY A 80 2.18 -5.05 4.63
CA GLY A 80 3.16 -4.76 5.65
C GLY A 80 3.95 -6.01 6.01
N ILE A 81 3.26 -7.13 6.20
CA ILE A 81 3.87 -8.41 6.56
C ILE A 81 4.89 -8.86 5.51
N LEU A 82 4.62 -8.72 4.19
CA LEU A 82 5.60 -9.15 3.18
C LEU A 82 6.75 -8.20 2.99
N VAL A 83 6.52 -6.91 3.16
CA VAL A 83 7.64 -5.97 3.24
C VAL A 83 8.56 -6.39 4.39
N ALA A 84 7.98 -6.64 5.57
CA ALA A 84 8.72 -7.10 6.75
C ALA A 84 9.43 -8.44 6.51
N TYR A 85 8.74 -9.41 5.90
CA TYR A 85 9.33 -10.72 5.58
C TYR A 85 10.46 -10.61 4.54
N SER A 86 10.26 -9.84 3.46
CA SER A 86 11.30 -9.62 2.45
C SER A 86 12.53 -8.96 3.05
N LEU A 87 12.38 -8.00 3.96
CA LEU A 87 13.50 -7.37 4.67
C LEU A 87 14.20 -8.36 5.60
N ALA A 88 13.45 -9.23 6.31
CA ALA A 88 14.04 -10.26 7.16
C ALA A 88 14.81 -11.32 6.36
N LEU A 89 14.40 -11.61 5.13
CA LEU A 89 15.18 -12.45 4.21
C LEU A 89 16.44 -11.73 3.74
N LEU A 90 16.32 -10.48 3.31
CA LEU A 90 17.44 -9.66 2.83
C LEU A 90 18.48 -9.38 3.93
N GLU A 91 18.08 -9.32 5.21
CA GLU A 91 19.00 -9.20 6.35
C GLU A 91 19.95 -10.39 6.45
N ARG A 92 19.53 -11.56 5.95
CA ARG A 92 20.32 -12.82 5.95
C ARG A 92 21.12 -13.03 4.66
N MET A 93 20.96 -12.15 3.67
CA MET A 93 21.64 -12.24 2.37
C MET A 93 22.85 -11.31 2.33
N ASP A 94 23.89 -11.70 1.58
CA ASP A 94 25.07 -10.88 1.33
C ASP A 94 24.80 -9.88 0.20
N GLY A 95 23.84 -8.96 0.41
CA GLY A 95 23.48 -7.95 -0.56
C GLY A 95 22.02 -7.54 -0.55
N SER A 96 21.72 -6.47 -1.27
CA SER A 96 20.36 -5.96 -1.48
C SER A 96 20.18 -5.38 -2.88
N GLY A 97 20.86 -5.98 -3.85
CA GLY A 97 20.73 -5.65 -5.27
C GLY A 97 19.52 -6.33 -5.91
N PRO A 98 19.29 -6.10 -7.22
CA PRO A 98 18.12 -6.63 -7.92
C PRO A 98 17.99 -8.16 -7.84
N VAL A 99 19.10 -8.89 -7.74
CA VAL A 99 19.08 -10.37 -7.66
C VAL A 99 18.54 -10.83 -6.30
N GLU A 100 19.06 -10.26 -5.22
CA GLU A 100 18.63 -10.58 -3.85
C GLU A 100 17.17 -10.12 -3.61
N ILE A 101 16.82 -8.95 -4.14
CA ILE A 101 15.43 -8.45 -4.11
C ILE A 101 14.48 -9.40 -4.87
N ALA A 102 14.85 -9.87 -6.06
CA ALA A 102 14.06 -10.84 -6.82
C ALA A 102 13.89 -12.16 -6.07
N ALA A 103 14.96 -12.66 -5.44
CA ALA A 103 14.90 -13.87 -4.62
C ALA A 103 13.98 -13.70 -3.39
N ALA A 104 14.07 -12.56 -2.69
CA ALA A 104 13.18 -12.25 -1.57
C ALA A 104 11.71 -12.13 -2.01
N MET A 105 11.44 -11.48 -3.15
CA MET A 105 10.09 -11.41 -3.74
C MET A 105 9.56 -12.79 -4.12
N LYS A 106 10.41 -13.67 -4.69
CA LYS A 106 10.03 -15.03 -5.04
C LYS A 106 9.63 -15.83 -3.80
N ALA A 107 10.48 -15.86 -2.78
CA ALA A 107 10.20 -16.52 -1.52
C ALA A 107 8.93 -15.97 -0.87
N ALA A 108 8.73 -14.67 -0.92
CA ALA A 108 7.54 -14.01 -0.44
C ALA A 108 6.27 -14.38 -1.22
N ASN A 109 6.35 -14.64 -2.52
CA ASN A 109 5.22 -15.13 -3.33
C ASN A 109 4.91 -16.60 -3.05
N GLU A 110 5.95 -17.44 -3.01
CA GLU A 110 5.82 -18.88 -2.75
C GLU A 110 5.23 -19.17 -1.38
N ALA A 111 5.62 -18.34 -0.43
CA ALA A 111 5.12 -18.42 0.90
C ALA A 111 3.65 -17.91 1.04
N ARG A 112 2.93 -17.40 0.03
CA ARG A 112 1.51 -16.98 -0.03
C ARG A 112 0.60 -18.14 -0.45
N ASP A 113 0.34 -19.10 0.44
CA ASP A 113 -0.52 -20.26 0.22
C ASP A 113 -1.93 -20.09 0.81
N ASP A 114 -2.75 -21.14 0.69
CA ASP A 114 -4.12 -21.15 1.19
C ASP A 114 -4.19 -21.06 2.72
N GLU A 115 -3.19 -21.60 3.43
CA GLU A 115 -3.09 -21.51 4.90
C GLU A 115 -2.86 -20.06 5.34
N PHE A 116 -2.07 -19.31 4.60
CA PHE A 116 -1.91 -17.88 4.78
C PHE A 116 -3.23 -17.14 4.69
N ALA A 117 -3.96 -17.35 3.59
CA ALA A 117 -5.23 -16.66 3.33
C ALA A 117 -6.25 -16.96 4.45
N ALA A 118 -6.30 -18.20 4.92
CA ALA A 118 -7.20 -18.64 5.99
C ALA A 118 -6.81 -18.12 7.38
N SER A 119 -5.51 -17.86 7.60
CA SER A 119 -4.99 -17.48 8.93
C SER A 119 -4.78 -15.98 9.10
N LEU A 120 -4.89 -15.19 8.03
CA LEU A 120 -4.54 -13.76 8.01
C LEU A 120 -5.31 -12.91 9.04
N GLY A 121 -6.54 -13.29 9.36
CA GLY A 121 -7.36 -12.61 10.37
C GLY A 121 -7.16 -13.09 11.81
N GLN A 122 -6.31 -14.10 12.07
CA GLN A 122 -6.14 -14.70 13.38
C GLN A 122 -5.15 -13.93 14.26
N ASP A 123 -5.44 -13.82 15.56
CA ASP A 123 -4.54 -13.20 16.55
C ASP A 123 -3.16 -13.86 16.58
N GLY A 124 -2.13 -13.03 16.61
CA GLY A 124 -0.73 -13.47 16.63
C GLY A 124 -0.21 -14.04 15.31
N PHE A 125 -1.03 -14.10 14.25
CA PHE A 125 -0.64 -14.58 12.94
C PHE A 125 0.58 -13.83 12.39
N ALA A 126 0.61 -12.49 12.46
CA ALA A 126 1.74 -11.70 11.99
C ALA A 126 3.07 -12.12 12.63
N ARG A 127 3.08 -12.44 13.93
CA ARG A 127 4.30 -12.91 14.62
C ARG A 127 4.71 -14.31 14.15
N ARG A 128 3.74 -15.22 13.92
CA ARG A 128 4.02 -16.57 13.39
C ARG A 128 4.41 -16.50 11.93
N PHE A 129 3.87 -15.54 11.22
CA PHE A 129 4.00 -15.34 9.80
C PHE A 129 5.07 -14.29 9.37
N LEU A 130 5.69 -13.55 10.25
CA LEU A 130 7.00 -12.89 9.98
C LEU A 130 8.09 -13.92 9.74
N ASN A 131 7.65 -15.11 9.88
CA ASN A 131 8.16 -16.18 9.12
C ASN A 131 7.47 -16.31 7.76
N ASP A 132 6.34 -15.58 7.39
CA ASP A 132 5.53 -15.60 6.16
C ASP A 132 4.57 -14.39 5.95
N ARG A 133 4.43 -13.45 4.97
CA ARG A 133 3.63 -12.79 3.87
C ARG A 133 2.65 -11.54 3.97
N LEU A 134 2.08 -10.70 2.98
CA LEU A 134 1.54 -9.81 1.93
C LEU A 134 0.44 -8.69 2.12
N GLY A 135 0.16 -7.56 1.17
CA GLY A 135 -0.89 -6.62 0.75
C GLY A 135 -1.10 -5.35 0.00
N SER A 136 -1.81 -4.16 -0.50
CA SER A 136 -1.85 -2.96 -1.43
C SER A 136 -2.56 -1.59 -1.13
N THR A 137 -2.30 -0.25 -1.76
CA THR A 137 -2.98 0.81 -2.56
C THR A 137 -2.58 2.30 -2.58
N THR A 138 -3.30 3.43 -2.21
CA THR A 138 -2.92 4.86 -2.33
C THR A 138 -2.30 5.38 -1.05
N HIS A 139 -1.28 6.27 -1.16
CA HIS A 139 -0.52 6.68 0.01
C HIS A 139 -0.36 8.19 0.16
N LEU A 140 -0.44 8.65 1.39
CA LEU A 140 -0.16 10.00 1.87
C LEU A 140 0.72 9.90 3.12
N ALA A 141 1.79 10.69 3.17
CA ALA A 141 2.62 10.80 4.36
C ALA A 141 2.82 12.27 4.76
N ALA A 142 2.86 12.54 6.05
CA ALA A 142 3.17 13.85 6.62
C ALA A 142 4.07 13.68 7.85
N ILE A 143 4.99 14.62 8.05
CA ILE A 143 5.85 14.69 9.23
C ILE A 143 6.02 16.15 9.65
N ASP A 144 5.98 16.42 10.94
CA ASP A 144 6.21 17.75 11.46
C ASP A 144 7.63 17.95 12.00
N SER A 145 7.92 19.18 12.45
CA SER A 145 9.23 19.56 13.03
C SER A 145 9.57 18.78 14.29
N ASP A 146 8.58 18.33 15.05
CA ASP A 146 8.77 17.57 16.29
C ASP A 146 9.01 16.09 16.02
N GLY A 147 8.79 15.65 14.76
CA GLY A 147 8.97 14.26 14.31
C GLY A 147 7.72 13.40 14.45
N LEU A 148 6.54 13.99 14.72
CA LEU A 148 5.27 13.28 14.63
C LEU A 148 5.00 12.97 13.14
N CYS A 149 4.83 11.70 12.81
CA CYS A 149 4.67 11.24 11.45
C CYS A 149 3.35 10.47 11.27
N ALA A 150 2.59 10.86 10.26
CA ALA A 150 1.43 10.13 9.79
C ALA A 150 1.70 9.50 8.43
N SER A 151 1.42 8.22 8.29
CA SER A 151 1.58 7.42 7.08
C SER A 151 0.25 6.72 6.80
N VAL A 152 -0.47 7.18 5.78
CA VAL A 152 -1.86 6.81 5.54
C VAL A 152 -2.01 6.22 4.14
N THR A 153 -2.59 5.02 4.07
CA THR A 153 -2.93 4.40 2.79
C THR A 153 -4.43 4.15 2.73
N CYS A 154 -5.06 4.54 1.63
CA CYS A 154 -6.47 4.31 1.36
C CYS A 154 -6.70 3.86 -0.07
N SER A 155 -7.84 3.21 -0.35
CA SER A 155 -8.12 2.64 -1.67
C SER A 155 -9.62 2.61 -2.00
N ASN A 156 -9.90 2.82 -3.28
CA ASN A 156 -11.16 2.44 -3.91
C ASN A 156 -11.00 1.22 -4.84
N GLY A 157 -9.86 0.52 -4.76
CA GLY A 157 -9.50 -0.44 -5.80
C GLY A 157 -9.32 0.29 -7.15
N THR A 158 -9.78 -0.30 -8.24
CA THR A 158 -9.86 0.39 -9.54
C THR A 158 -11.10 1.29 -9.65
N GLY A 159 -11.99 1.23 -8.65
CA GLY A 159 -13.28 1.92 -8.61
C GLY A 159 -14.38 1.16 -9.36
N SER A 160 -15.60 1.25 -8.87
CA SER A 160 -16.75 0.54 -9.44
C SER A 160 -17.28 1.18 -10.76
N GLY A 161 -16.84 2.40 -11.09
CA GLY A 161 -17.44 3.19 -12.15
C GLY A 161 -18.79 3.82 -11.77
N MET A 162 -19.26 3.62 -10.55
CA MET A 162 -20.57 4.04 -10.06
C MET A 162 -20.43 5.23 -9.11
N VAL A 163 -20.99 6.38 -9.52
CA VAL A 163 -21.13 7.55 -8.65
C VAL A 163 -22.56 7.64 -8.17
N VAL A 164 -22.76 7.72 -6.86
CA VAL A 164 -24.10 7.79 -6.27
C VAL A 164 -24.65 9.20 -6.48
N PRO A 165 -25.79 9.36 -7.19
CA PRO A 165 -26.39 10.66 -7.46
C PRO A 165 -26.71 11.43 -6.17
N GLY A 166 -26.46 12.75 -6.16
CA GLY A 166 -26.70 13.62 -5.02
C GLY A 166 -25.70 13.54 -3.89
N THR A 167 -24.74 12.61 -3.95
CA THR A 167 -23.66 12.47 -2.95
C THR A 167 -22.28 12.76 -3.50
N GLY A 168 -22.08 12.60 -4.82
CA GLY A 168 -20.79 12.68 -5.48
C GLY A 168 -19.82 11.53 -5.12
N PHE A 169 -20.23 10.56 -4.30
CA PHE A 169 -19.37 9.43 -3.91
C PHE A 169 -19.23 8.41 -5.03
N HIS A 170 -17.99 8.17 -5.44
CA HIS A 170 -17.61 7.04 -6.29
C HIS A 170 -17.38 5.81 -5.42
N LEU A 171 -18.21 4.79 -5.62
CA LEU A 171 -18.10 3.53 -4.87
C LEU A 171 -16.83 2.76 -5.25
N ASN A 172 -16.26 2.05 -4.28
CA ASN A 172 -15.11 1.18 -4.51
C ASN A 172 -15.54 -0.13 -5.20
N ASN A 173 -14.56 -0.88 -5.73
CA ASN A 173 -14.75 -2.23 -6.25
C ASN A 173 -13.87 -3.26 -5.53
N MET A 174 -13.44 -2.98 -4.31
CA MET A 174 -12.43 -3.81 -3.62
C MET A 174 -12.88 -5.27 -3.45
N LEU A 175 -14.16 -5.54 -3.25
CA LEU A 175 -14.69 -6.90 -3.22
C LEU A 175 -14.61 -7.62 -4.59
N GLY A 176 -14.43 -6.90 -5.68
CA GLY A 176 -14.24 -7.41 -7.05
C GLY A 176 -12.77 -7.51 -7.49
N GLU A 177 -11.81 -7.20 -6.62
CA GLU A 177 -10.39 -7.32 -6.93
C GLU A 177 -9.84 -8.69 -6.54
N GLU A 178 -9.28 -9.43 -7.51
CA GLU A 178 -8.81 -10.81 -7.34
C GLU A 178 -7.73 -10.93 -6.25
N ASP A 179 -6.79 -9.99 -6.22
CA ASP A 179 -5.69 -9.96 -5.25
C ASP A 179 -6.13 -9.69 -3.80
N LEU A 180 -7.35 -9.19 -3.60
CA LEU A 180 -7.97 -9.00 -2.28
C LEU A 180 -8.87 -10.17 -1.87
N ASN A 181 -9.12 -11.12 -2.77
CA ASN A 181 -9.95 -12.29 -2.56
C ASN A 181 -9.13 -13.59 -2.72
N PRO A 182 -8.13 -13.84 -1.86
CA PRO A 182 -7.22 -14.98 -2.03
C PRO A 182 -7.89 -16.35 -1.90
N ARG A 183 -9.09 -16.40 -1.29
CA ARG A 183 -9.94 -17.61 -1.21
C ARG A 183 -10.95 -17.71 -2.36
N GLY A 184 -10.92 -16.78 -3.31
CA GLY A 184 -11.90 -16.61 -4.37
C GLY A 184 -13.02 -15.62 -4.00
N PHE A 185 -13.75 -15.16 -5.03
CA PHE A 185 -14.84 -14.22 -4.86
C PHE A 185 -15.99 -14.80 -4.04
N HIS A 186 -16.67 -13.98 -3.25
CA HIS A 186 -17.82 -14.32 -2.42
C HIS A 186 -17.55 -15.41 -1.36
N GLN A 187 -16.31 -15.52 -0.89
CA GLN A 187 -15.90 -16.49 0.15
C GLN A 187 -15.68 -15.84 1.53
N SER A 188 -15.84 -14.53 1.65
CA SER A 188 -15.76 -13.84 2.94
C SER A 188 -17.06 -13.96 3.72
N GLU A 189 -16.96 -14.18 5.02
CA GLU A 189 -18.13 -14.20 5.90
C GLU A 189 -18.68 -12.77 6.12
N PRO A 190 -19.99 -12.63 6.33
CA PRO A 190 -20.57 -11.32 6.68
C PRO A 190 -19.88 -10.70 7.91
N GLY A 191 -19.50 -9.43 7.81
CA GLY A 191 -18.77 -8.71 8.86
C GLY A 191 -17.26 -8.95 8.89
N GLU A 192 -16.74 -9.87 8.09
CA GLU A 192 -15.29 -10.08 7.94
C GLU A 192 -14.64 -8.89 7.21
N ARG A 193 -13.52 -8.38 7.76
CA ARG A 193 -12.71 -7.38 7.08
C ARG A 193 -11.84 -8.04 6.04
N ILE A 194 -11.99 -7.63 4.79
CA ILE A 194 -11.17 -8.15 3.67
C ILE A 194 -9.69 -7.82 3.86
N SER A 195 -8.84 -8.64 3.27
CA SER A 195 -7.40 -8.37 3.18
C SER A 195 -7.12 -7.12 2.33
N SER A 196 -5.94 -6.58 2.44
CA SER A 196 -5.51 -5.48 1.58
C SER A 196 -4.01 -5.56 1.28
N MET A 197 -3.57 -4.90 0.20
CA MET A 197 -2.18 -4.69 -0.13
C MET A 197 -1.59 -3.41 0.51
N MET A 198 -2.31 -2.67 1.32
CA MET A 198 -1.89 -1.40 1.93
C MET A 198 -0.74 -1.59 2.91
N SER A 199 0.34 -0.85 2.71
CA SER A 199 1.58 -0.95 3.49
C SER A 199 2.09 0.44 3.89
N PRO A 200 1.31 1.24 4.64
CA PRO A 200 1.89 2.42 5.27
C PRO A 200 3.03 1.97 6.18
N THR A 201 4.19 2.61 6.03
CA THR A 201 5.42 2.17 6.70
C THR A 201 6.12 3.36 7.35
N LEU A 202 6.65 3.15 8.53
CA LEU A 202 7.57 4.05 9.21
C LEU A 202 8.93 3.38 9.35
N ILE A 203 10.00 4.16 9.14
CA ILE A 203 11.37 3.77 9.42
C ILE A 203 11.82 4.51 10.66
N LEU A 204 12.30 3.79 11.66
CA LEU A 204 12.81 4.35 12.91
C LEU A 204 14.30 4.01 13.07
N GLU A 205 15.03 4.95 13.63
CA GLU A 205 16.40 4.79 14.09
C GLU A 205 16.49 5.37 15.50
N ASP A 206 17.01 4.60 16.44
CA ASP A 206 17.10 4.96 17.86
C ASP A 206 15.76 5.46 18.46
N GLY A 207 14.65 4.88 18.02
CA GLY A 207 13.29 5.22 18.46
C GLY A 207 12.71 6.50 17.84
N LEU A 208 13.44 7.20 16.98
CA LEU A 208 13.00 8.40 16.28
C LEU A 208 12.58 8.08 14.83
N VAL A 209 11.50 8.70 14.37
CA VAL A 209 11.06 8.54 12.98
C VAL A 209 12.03 9.23 12.03
N ARG A 210 12.54 8.45 11.07
CA ARG A 210 13.41 8.88 9.96
C ARG A 210 12.63 9.11 8.69
N ALA A 211 11.65 8.26 8.42
CA ALA A 211 10.83 8.37 7.24
C ALA A 211 9.44 7.78 7.48
N GLY A 212 8.46 8.37 6.79
CA GLY A 212 7.14 7.78 6.58
C GLY A 212 6.92 7.60 5.09
N LEU A 213 6.51 6.42 4.67
CA LEU A 213 6.32 6.10 3.25
C LEU A 213 5.25 5.04 3.02
N GLY A 214 4.80 4.98 1.79
CA GLY A 214 3.91 3.94 1.28
C GLY A 214 3.65 4.18 -0.20
N SER A 215 2.86 3.31 -0.81
CA SER A 215 2.68 3.31 -2.25
C SER A 215 1.25 3.05 -2.68
N ALA A 216 0.95 3.42 -3.91
CA ALA A 216 -0.18 2.94 -4.69
C ALA A 216 0.27 1.82 -5.63
N GLY A 217 -0.67 0.97 -6.10
CA GLY A 217 -0.37 0.04 -7.19
C GLY A 217 -0.70 -1.44 -6.98
N SER A 218 -1.73 -1.79 -6.19
CA SER A 218 -2.15 -3.18 -5.98
C SER A 218 -0.98 -4.05 -5.51
N ASN A 219 -0.79 -5.26 -5.99
CA ASN A 219 0.32 -6.16 -5.62
C ASN A 219 1.73 -5.53 -5.72
N ARG A 220 1.90 -4.46 -6.55
CA ARG A 220 3.20 -3.79 -6.75
C ARG A 220 3.60 -2.88 -5.60
N ILE A 221 2.68 -2.53 -4.68
CA ILE A 221 2.99 -1.68 -3.51
C ILE A 221 4.12 -2.27 -2.67
N ARG A 222 4.07 -3.55 -2.37
CA ARG A 222 5.12 -4.23 -1.59
C ARG A 222 6.50 -4.09 -2.22
N SER A 223 6.59 -4.30 -3.54
CA SER A 223 7.85 -4.17 -4.28
C SER A 223 8.35 -2.74 -4.32
N ALA A 224 7.43 -1.78 -4.48
CA ALA A 224 7.75 -0.36 -4.49
C ALA A 224 8.21 0.11 -3.10
N VAL A 225 7.48 -0.23 -2.04
CA VAL A 225 7.85 0.11 -0.65
C VAL A 225 9.17 -0.54 -0.28
N LEU A 226 9.34 -1.85 -0.56
CA LEU A 226 10.57 -2.58 -0.27
C LEU A 226 11.80 -1.92 -0.90
N GLN A 227 11.79 -1.71 -2.23
CA GLN A 227 12.95 -1.19 -2.94
C GLN A 227 13.25 0.26 -2.57
N THR A 228 12.22 1.09 -2.39
CA THR A 228 12.42 2.46 -1.93
C THR A 228 12.96 2.51 -0.50
N THR A 229 12.47 1.64 0.40
CA THR A 229 13.03 1.49 1.74
C THR A 229 14.51 1.12 1.70
N LEU A 230 14.90 0.14 0.89
CA LEU A 230 16.30 -0.27 0.76
C LEU A 230 17.20 0.86 0.27
N ASN A 231 16.74 1.67 -0.70
CA ASN A 231 17.46 2.83 -1.19
C ASN A 231 17.66 3.89 -0.10
N LEU A 232 16.60 4.21 0.66
CA LEU A 232 16.67 5.12 1.80
C LEU A 232 17.66 4.62 2.87
N LEU A 233 17.61 3.34 3.20
CA LEU A 233 18.52 2.71 4.17
C LEU A 233 19.96 2.63 3.68
N ALA A 234 20.18 2.67 2.35
CA ALA A 234 21.50 2.82 1.74
C ALA A 234 21.99 4.28 1.70
N GLY A 235 21.20 5.23 2.20
CA GLY A 235 21.58 6.66 2.24
C GLY A 235 21.27 7.43 0.96
N VAL A 236 20.47 6.86 0.05
CA VAL A 236 20.00 7.56 -1.16
C VAL A 236 18.97 8.61 -0.73
N ASP A 237 19.06 9.82 -1.32
CA ASP A 237 18.08 10.89 -1.04
C ASP A 237 16.65 10.50 -1.43
N PRO A 238 15.61 11.11 -0.84
CA PRO A 238 14.23 10.70 -1.04
C PRO A 238 13.78 10.68 -2.50
N GLN A 239 14.14 11.71 -3.28
CA GLN A 239 13.70 11.78 -4.68
C GLN A 239 14.40 10.73 -5.54
N SER A 240 15.71 10.55 -5.38
CA SER A 240 16.48 9.51 -6.08
C SER A 240 16.01 8.10 -5.68
N ALA A 241 15.64 7.89 -4.41
CA ALA A 241 15.11 6.62 -3.93
C ALA A 241 13.75 6.27 -4.57
N VAL A 242 12.90 7.27 -4.77
CA VAL A 242 11.60 7.13 -5.46
C VAL A 242 11.77 6.95 -6.96
N ASP A 243 12.71 7.67 -7.57
CA ASP A 243 12.98 7.64 -9.01
C ASP A 243 13.69 6.38 -9.48
N ALA A 244 14.35 5.68 -8.59
CA ALA A 244 15.11 4.47 -8.91
C ALA A 244 14.25 3.44 -9.69
N PRO A 245 14.84 2.76 -10.69
CA PRO A 245 14.14 1.73 -11.44
C PRO A 245 13.76 0.55 -10.54
N ARG A 246 12.60 -0.03 -10.80
CA ARG A 246 12.01 -1.10 -9.99
C ARG A 246 11.86 -2.41 -10.74
N ILE A 247 11.91 -3.49 -9.97
CA ILE A 247 11.49 -4.81 -10.41
C ILE A 247 10.24 -5.23 -9.63
N HIS A 248 9.43 -6.09 -10.24
CA HIS A 248 8.28 -6.71 -9.58
C HIS A 248 8.09 -8.14 -10.07
N LEU A 249 7.96 -9.08 -9.14
CA LEU A 249 7.71 -10.49 -9.43
C LEU A 249 6.28 -10.85 -9.05
N GLU A 250 5.51 -11.30 -10.05
CA GLU A 250 4.12 -11.75 -9.89
C GLU A 250 3.79 -12.84 -10.90
N ALA A 251 3.01 -13.84 -10.51
CA ALA A 251 2.56 -14.92 -11.36
C ALA A 251 3.71 -15.60 -12.18
N GLY A 252 4.88 -15.75 -11.57
CA GLY A 252 6.04 -16.38 -12.21
C GLY A 252 6.84 -15.48 -13.16
N LEU A 253 6.38 -14.24 -13.43
CA LEU A 253 7.04 -13.30 -14.35
C LEU A 253 7.67 -12.14 -13.57
N LEU A 254 8.99 -11.94 -13.71
CA LEU A 254 9.67 -10.75 -13.22
C LEU A 254 9.52 -9.61 -14.24
N GLN A 255 8.93 -8.53 -13.81
CA GLN A 255 8.80 -7.28 -14.57
C GLN A 255 9.94 -6.35 -14.17
N ALA A 256 10.64 -5.75 -15.12
CA ALA A 256 11.77 -4.83 -14.86
C ALA A 256 11.60 -3.51 -15.60
N GLU A 257 11.76 -2.39 -14.90
CA GLU A 257 11.81 -1.06 -15.52
C GLU A 257 13.12 -0.83 -16.27
N PRO A 258 13.14 0.09 -17.27
CA PRO A 258 14.39 0.53 -17.86
C PRO A 258 15.30 1.17 -16.81
N GLY A 259 16.58 0.85 -16.85
CA GLY A 259 17.59 1.31 -15.90
C GLY A 259 17.93 0.31 -14.79
N VAL A 260 17.20 -0.81 -14.67
CA VAL A 260 17.68 -1.96 -13.89
C VAL A 260 18.92 -2.53 -14.58
N GLU A 261 19.95 -2.86 -13.80
CA GLU A 261 21.23 -3.35 -14.29
C GLU A 261 21.05 -4.64 -15.11
N GLU A 262 21.43 -4.63 -16.38
CA GLU A 262 21.22 -5.76 -17.30
C GLU A 262 22.00 -7.01 -16.86
N ALA A 263 23.19 -6.84 -16.26
CA ALA A 263 23.93 -7.95 -15.68
C ALA A 263 23.20 -8.63 -14.52
N ALA A 264 22.43 -7.87 -13.74
CA ALA A 264 21.60 -8.42 -12.68
C ALA A 264 20.39 -9.18 -13.26
N LEU A 265 19.74 -8.62 -14.30
CA LEU A 265 18.63 -9.29 -14.98
C LEU A 265 19.09 -10.61 -15.62
N ALA A 266 20.27 -10.63 -16.27
CA ALA A 266 20.84 -11.85 -16.84
C ALA A 266 21.13 -12.92 -15.76
N ARG A 267 21.60 -12.51 -14.57
CA ARG A 267 21.79 -13.46 -13.44
C ARG A 267 20.46 -14.02 -12.94
N ILE A 268 19.42 -13.20 -12.91
CA ILE A 268 18.06 -13.66 -12.53
C ILE A 268 17.53 -14.67 -13.58
N GLU A 269 17.68 -14.37 -14.87
CA GLU A 269 17.30 -15.29 -15.95
C GLU A 269 18.05 -16.63 -15.90
N ALA A 270 19.32 -16.60 -15.52
CA ALA A 270 20.12 -17.80 -15.35
C ALA A 270 19.60 -18.74 -14.24
N THR A 271 18.75 -18.26 -13.32
CA THR A 271 18.03 -19.11 -12.34
C THR A 271 16.78 -19.78 -12.90
N GLY A 272 16.45 -19.54 -14.16
CA GLY A 272 15.21 -20.01 -14.80
C GLY A 272 14.01 -19.08 -14.61
N GLN A 273 14.22 -17.88 -14.02
CA GLN A 273 13.17 -16.90 -13.85
C GLN A 273 12.92 -16.16 -15.16
N GLU A 274 11.68 -16.17 -15.65
CA GLU A 274 11.28 -15.36 -16.80
C GLU A 274 11.32 -13.87 -16.46
N VAL A 275 11.91 -13.04 -17.36
CA VAL A 275 12.07 -11.59 -17.16
C VAL A 275 11.47 -10.83 -18.34
N PHE A 276 10.54 -9.94 -18.03
CA PHE A 276 9.98 -8.99 -18.99
C PHE A 276 10.58 -7.58 -18.77
N ARG A 277 11.22 -7.04 -19.78
CA ARG A 277 11.84 -5.72 -19.77
C ARG A 277 10.90 -4.68 -20.38
N TRP A 278 10.50 -3.71 -19.54
CA TRP A 278 9.74 -2.57 -20.02
C TRP A 278 10.65 -1.59 -20.78
N ASN A 279 10.08 -0.90 -21.76
CA ASN A 279 10.81 0.09 -22.58
C ASN A 279 10.67 1.52 -22.05
N GLN A 280 9.81 1.75 -21.05
CA GLN A 280 9.59 3.05 -20.42
C GLN A 280 9.15 2.89 -18.98
N ARG A 281 9.39 3.94 -18.17
CA ARG A 281 8.85 4.07 -16.81
C ARG A 281 7.31 4.02 -16.87
N ASN A 282 6.67 3.30 -15.95
CA ASN A 282 5.23 3.08 -16.02
C ASN A 282 4.57 3.09 -14.63
N LEU A 283 3.32 3.58 -14.56
CA LEU A 283 2.48 3.55 -13.37
C LEU A 283 2.23 2.13 -12.80
N PHE A 284 2.50 1.09 -13.60
CA PHE A 284 2.44 -0.31 -13.19
C PHE A 284 3.31 -0.57 -11.94
N PHE A 285 4.51 0.01 -11.87
CA PHE A 285 5.47 -0.21 -10.78
C PHE A 285 5.15 0.53 -9.48
N GLY A 286 3.91 0.95 -9.31
CA GLY A 286 3.44 1.64 -8.12
C GLY A 286 3.69 3.14 -8.16
N GLY A 287 3.47 3.80 -7.02
CA GLY A 287 3.73 5.23 -6.84
C GLY A 287 3.95 5.52 -5.36
N VAL A 288 5.22 5.69 -4.98
CA VAL A 288 5.62 5.91 -3.59
C VAL A 288 5.57 7.39 -3.22
N GLN A 289 5.01 7.69 -2.06
CA GLN A 289 5.13 9.01 -1.44
C GLN A 289 5.95 8.86 -0.17
N ILE A 290 6.88 9.79 0.06
CA ILE A 290 7.82 9.75 1.19
C ILE A 290 7.88 11.11 1.86
N VAL A 291 7.95 11.10 3.19
CA VAL A 291 8.48 12.20 4.00
C VAL A 291 9.64 11.68 4.84
N THR A 292 10.66 12.52 5.03
CA THR A 292 11.83 12.17 5.83
C THR A 292 12.18 13.28 6.81
N ARG A 293 12.82 12.90 7.90
CA ARG A 293 13.43 13.81 8.87
C ARG A 293 14.87 13.37 9.14
N ASP A 294 15.78 14.26 8.90
CA ASP A 294 17.18 14.08 9.30
C ASP A 294 17.27 14.16 10.84
N PRO A 295 17.81 13.16 11.53
CA PRO A 295 17.79 13.13 12.99
C PRO A 295 18.77 14.11 13.63
N ASP A 296 19.88 14.39 12.93
CA ASP A 296 20.96 15.21 13.49
C ASP A 296 20.64 16.70 13.34
N THR A 297 20.01 17.08 12.21
CA THR A 297 19.68 18.46 11.88
C THR A 297 18.21 18.81 12.05
N GLY A 298 17.32 17.83 12.15
CA GLY A 298 15.86 18.02 12.15
C GLY A 298 15.29 18.44 10.78
N ARG A 299 16.12 18.49 9.73
CA ARG A 299 15.66 18.90 8.38
C ARG A 299 14.60 17.94 7.87
N LEU A 300 13.49 18.52 7.42
CA LEU A 300 12.41 17.80 6.74
C LEU A 300 12.68 17.76 5.23
N ASP A 301 12.35 16.65 4.60
CA ASP A 301 12.41 16.46 3.15
C ASP A 301 11.31 15.52 2.71
N GLY A 302 11.10 15.35 1.39
CA GLY A 302 10.10 14.44 0.89
C GLY A 302 10.22 14.23 -0.62
N ALA A 303 9.53 13.20 -1.12
CA ALA A 303 9.46 12.91 -2.53
C ALA A 303 8.10 12.35 -2.95
N GLY A 304 7.65 12.75 -4.12
CA GLY A 304 6.47 12.22 -4.78
C GLY A 304 6.83 11.46 -6.05
N ASP A 305 6.26 10.28 -6.23
CA ASP A 305 6.58 9.41 -7.37
C ASP A 305 6.01 9.95 -8.69
N PRO A 306 6.87 10.27 -9.67
CA PRO A 306 6.42 10.76 -10.97
C PRO A 306 5.62 9.71 -11.76
N ARG A 307 5.72 8.41 -11.44
CA ARG A 307 4.93 7.34 -12.09
C ARG A 307 3.42 7.55 -11.90
N ARG A 308 3.03 8.23 -10.81
CA ARG A 308 1.62 8.50 -10.45
C ARG A 308 1.34 9.96 -10.11
N GLY A 309 2.16 10.89 -10.63
CA GLY A 309 1.98 12.32 -10.43
C GLY A 309 2.08 12.76 -8.97
N GLY A 310 2.93 12.07 -8.19
CA GLY A 310 3.19 12.40 -6.80
C GLY A 310 3.81 13.79 -6.63
N ALA A 311 3.51 14.43 -5.50
CA ALA A 311 3.97 15.77 -5.18
C ALA A 311 4.35 15.89 -3.70
N VAL A 312 5.15 16.91 -3.38
CA VAL A 312 5.52 17.31 -2.03
C VAL A 312 5.06 18.73 -1.78
N ALA A 313 4.56 19.00 -0.58
CA ALA A 313 4.27 20.34 -0.11
C ALA A 313 4.96 20.57 1.24
N TYR A 314 5.43 21.78 1.44
CA TYR A 314 6.01 22.26 2.70
C TYR A 314 5.09 23.35 3.26
N GLY A 315 4.75 23.26 4.54
CA GLY A 315 3.91 24.22 5.27
C GLY A 315 4.70 25.07 6.25
#